data_24b51166d7df61d8c9e75fcd17d2e2bd
#
_entry.id   24b51166d7df61d8c9e75fcd17d2e2bd
#
_cell.length_a   1.000
_cell.length_b   1.000
_cell.length_c   1.000
_cell.angle_alpha   90.00
_cell.angle_beta   90.00
_cell.angle_gamma   90.00
#
_symmetry.space_group_name_H-M   'P 1'
#
loop_
_entity.id
_entity.type
_entity.pdbx_description
1 polymer ?
#
loop_
_entity_poly.entity_id
_entity_poly.type
_entity_poly.pdbx_seq_one_letter_code
_entity_poly.pdbx_strand_id
1 'polypeptide(L)'
;MLPQDIKKQYDTSRARAEAEAAQRKHAAYTAMPRLRQIDEEIRQVSFNRGLELIKAENRDQVRRDTAEKLAALYAERARMLSERGMSMDDLLPRYACEKCSDTGYLENGELCPCARLKLAGRKYSSSGISENAGFDRFNESIFKDPEQLKRTRRAAEICAQYAENLEIGGAKGLLLMGETGLGKTFLMDSIGREAIRRGYSVKKYTAYNLIDAALRAVRRHEAGPELTGAELLLLDDLGTEPMIPGVTIETLFAAINERQFAGKATVIATNLTKNELFTQYGERIFSRLFASREYAAITLRGKDLRM
;
A
#
# COMPACT_ATOMS: atom_id res chain seq x y z
N MET A 1 8.50 3.14 -10.01
CA MET A 1 9.33 1.91 -10.11
C MET A 1 9.13 1.10 -8.83
N LEU A 2 9.01 -0.25 -8.91
CA LEU A 2 8.86 -1.08 -7.71
C LEU A 2 10.15 -1.10 -6.88
N PRO A 3 10.06 -1.05 -5.53
CA PRO A 3 11.20 -1.26 -4.65
C PRO A 3 11.87 -2.61 -4.87
N GLN A 4 13.19 -2.69 -4.64
CA GLN A 4 13.98 -3.90 -4.95
C GLN A 4 13.48 -5.17 -4.26
N ASP A 5 13.06 -5.07 -2.99
CA ASP A 5 12.51 -6.18 -2.21
C ASP A 5 11.18 -6.72 -2.78
N ILE A 6 10.28 -5.84 -3.23
CA ILE A 6 9.03 -6.22 -3.89
C ILE A 6 9.31 -6.80 -5.28
N LYS A 7 10.24 -6.19 -6.03
CA LYS A 7 10.68 -6.71 -7.33
C LYS A 7 11.22 -8.12 -7.19
N LYS A 8 12.11 -8.36 -6.22
CA LYS A 8 12.67 -9.68 -5.94
C LYS A 8 11.60 -10.74 -5.61
N GLN A 9 10.52 -10.34 -4.90
CA GLN A 9 9.39 -11.25 -4.65
C GLN A 9 8.68 -11.66 -5.95
N TYR A 10 8.46 -10.73 -6.87
CA TYR A 10 7.87 -11.02 -8.18
C TYR A 10 8.79 -11.91 -9.02
N ASP A 11 10.07 -11.56 -9.12
CA ASP A 11 11.06 -12.35 -9.87
C ASP A 11 11.12 -13.79 -9.34
N THR A 12 11.10 -13.98 -8.00
CA THR A 12 11.09 -15.31 -7.36
C THR A 12 9.81 -16.09 -7.64
N SER A 13 8.63 -15.43 -7.52
CA SER A 13 7.33 -16.06 -7.80
C SER A 13 7.23 -16.51 -9.25
N ARG A 14 7.64 -15.65 -10.17
CA ARG A 14 7.64 -15.90 -11.61
C ARG A 14 8.60 -17.05 -11.98
N ALA A 15 9.83 -16.99 -11.50
CA ALA A 15 10.83 -18.04 -11.74
C ALA A 15 10.35 -19.41 -11.24
N ARG A 16 9.68 -19.45 -10.08
CA ARG A 16 9.07 -20.66 -9.54
C ARG A 16 7.97 -21.20 -10.46
N ALA A 17 7.04 -20.36 -10.89
CA ALA A 17 5.95 -20.75 -11.79
C ALA A 17 6.48 -21.29 -13.14
N GLU A 18 7.50 -20.64 -13.70
CA GLU A 18 8.18 -21.06 -14.93
C GLU A 18 8.93 -22.39 -14.76
N ALA A 19 9.64 -22.59 -13.64
CA ALA A 19 10.34 -23.83 -13.32
C ALA A 19 9.36 -25.01 -13.14
N GLU A 20 8.26 -24.81 -12.42
CA GLU A 20 7.20 -25.81 -12.25
C GLU A 20 6.54 -26.18 -13.59
N ALA A 21 6.30 -25.21 -14.48
CA ALA A 21 5.78 -25.46 -15.83
C ALA A 21 6.79 -26.25 -16.67
N ALA A 22 8.08 -25.92 -16.61
CA ALA A 22 9.14 -26.64 -17.30
C ALA A 22 9.23 -28.10 -16.84
N GLN A 23 9.08 -28.36 -15.52
CA GLN A 23 9.04 -29.74 -14.99
C GLN A 23 7.82 -30.51 -15.50
N ARG A 24 6.60 -29.90 -15.49
CA ARG A 24 5.39 -30.54 -16.04
C ARG A 24 5.57 -30.84 -17.53
N LYS A 25 6.11 -29.91 -18.29
CA LYS A 25 6.38 -30.06 -19.72
C LYS A 25 7.41 -31.17 -19.98
N HIS A 26 8.46 -31.24 -19.20
CA HIS A 26 9.49 -32.29 -19.28
C HIS A 26 8.89 -33.68 -19.00
N ALA A 27 8.07 -33.80 -17.94
CA ALA A 27 7.37 -35.02 -17.61
C ALA A 27 6.41 -35.47 -18.74
N ALA A 28 5.67 -34.52 -19.33
CA ALA A 28 4.81 -34.78 -20.48
C ALA A 28 5.60 -35.28 -21.70
N TYR A 29 6.74 -34.67 -21.99
CA TYR A 29 7.60 -35.09 -23.10
C TYR A 29 8.24 -36.49 -22.88
N THR A 30 8.57 -36.82 -21.62
CA THR A 30 9.08 -38.14 -21.28
C THR A 30 7.97 -39.20 -21.45
N ALA A 31 6.77 -38.92 -21.03
CA ALA A 31 5.60 -39.82 -21.15
C ALA A 31 5.09 -39.92 -22.59
N MET A 32 5.27 -38.89 -23.42
CA MET A 32 4.76 -38.75 -24.79
C MET A 32 5.85 -38.19 -25.71
N PRO A 33 6.84 -38.99 -26.17
CA PRO A 33 7.96 -38.50 -27.01
C PRO A 33 7.47 -37.82 -28.31
N ARG A 34 6.36 -38.29 -28.88
CA ARG A 34 5.74 -37.68 -30.08
C ARG A 34 5.26 -36.24 -29.83
N LEU A 35 4.83 -35.92 -28.60
CA LEU A 35 4.44 -34.56 -28.22
C LEU A 35 5.61 -33.59 -28.36
N ARG A 36 6.82 -34.02 -27.99
CA ARG A 36 8.05 -33.22 -28.17
C ARG A 36 8.36 -32.97 -29.64
N GLN A 37 8.19 -34.01 -30.47
CA GLN A 37 8.41 -33.90 -31.91
C GLN A 37 7.41 -32.91 -32.55
N ILE A 38 6.13 -33.00 -32.19
CA ILE A 38 5.11 -32.08 -32.67
C ILE A 38 5.44 -30.61 -32.31
N ASP A 39 5.86 -30.35 -31.06
CA ASP A 39 6.25 -28.99 -30.65
C ASP A 39 7.50 -28.50 -31.40
N GLU A 40 8.40 -29.38 -31.79
CA GLU A 40 9.55 -29.05 -32.63
C GLU A 40 9.13 -28.76 -34.07
N GLU A 41 8.25 -29.60 -34.63
CA GLU A 41 7.69 -29.38 -35.98
C GLU A 41 6.91 -28.06 -36.06
N ILE A 42 6.11 -27.72 -35.04
CA ILE A 42 5.40 -26.42 -34.95
C ILE A 42 6.41 -25.25 -34.98
N ARG A 43 7.49 -25.35 -34.20
CA ARG A 43 8.54 -24.32 -34.19
C ARG A 43 9.21 -24.16 -35.54
N GLN A 44 9.58 -25.28 -36.18
CA GLN A 44 10.22 -25.28 -37.51
C GLN A 44 9.32 -24.70 -38.59
N VAL A 45 8.05 -25.14 -38.63
CA VAL A 45 7.07 -24.61 -39.59
C VAL A 45 6.83 -23.12 -39.39
N SER A 46 6.71 -22.67 -38.12
CA SER A 46 6.52 -21.25 -37.80
C SER A 46 7.75 -20.40 -38.17
N PHE A 47 8.96 -20.91 -37.95
CA PHE A 47 10.21 -20.24 -38.29
C PHE A 47 10.37 -20.17 -39.83
N ASN A 48 10.21 -21.28 -40.54
CA ASN A 48 10.36 -21.35 -41.99
C ASN A 48 9.33 -20.50 -42.72
N ARG A 49 8.09 -20.37 -42.18
CA ARG A 49 7.06 -19.46 -42.72
C ARG A 49 7.58 -18.04 -42.90
N GLY A 50 8.35 -17.53 -41.95
CA GLY A 50 8.95 -16.18 -42.07
C GLY A 50 9.89 -16.07 -43.25
N LEU A 51 10.76 -17.06 -43.45
CA LEU A 51 11.74 -17.11 -44.52
C LEU A 51 11.09 -17.34 -45.91
N GLU A 52 10.09 -18.22 -45.97
CA GLU A 52 9.36 -18.51 -47.20
C GLU A 52 8.53 -17.32 -47.68
N LEU A 53 7.89 -16.58 -46.76
CA LEU A 53 7.13 -15.37 -47.12
C LEU A 53 8.00 -14.23 -47.71
N ILE A 54 9.30 -14.21 -47.35
CA ILE A 54 10.24 -13.23 -47.93
C ILE A 54 10.62 -13.60 -49.38
N LYS A 55 10.69 -14.92 -49.66
CA LYS A 55 11.17 -15.44 -50.97
C LYS A 55 10.05 -15.78 -51.94
N ALA A 56 8.81 -15.93 -51.48
CA ALA A 56 7.70 -16.43 -52.30
C ALA A 56 7.12 -15.36 -53.22
N GLU A 57 6.90 -15.72 -54.47
CA GLU A 57 6.12 -14.94 -55.45
C GLU A 57 4.61 -14.96 -55.06
N ASN A 58 4.09 -16.10 -54.58
CA ASN A 58 2.71 -16.23 -54.11
C ASN A 58 2.66 -16.40 -52.60
N ARG A 59 2.62 -15.28 -51.90
CA ARG A 59 2.59 -15.23 -50.43
C ARG A 59 1.31 -15.78 -49.83
N ASP A 60 0.18 -15.71 -50.52
CA ASP A 60 -1.10 -16.19 -50.01
C ASP A 60 -1.20 -17.70 -50.07
N GLN A 61 -0.57 -18.36 -51.01
CA GLN A 61 -0.44 -19.80 -51.01
C GLN A 61 0.41 -20.31 -49.87
N VAL A 62 1.59 -19.72 -49.66
CA VAL A 62 2.46 -20.05 -48.50
C VAL A 62 1.73 -19.90 -47.16
N ARG A 63 0.92 -18.83 -47.03
CA ARG A 63 0.11 -18.62 -45.82
C ARG A 63 -0.89 -19.72 -45.62
N ARG A 64 -1.65 -20.14 -46.67
CA ARG A 64 -2.65 -21.22 -46.56
C ARG A 64 -2.00 -22.55 -46.23
N ASP A 65 -0.99 -22.98 -46.96
CA ASP A 65 -0.30 -24.26 -46.76
C ASP A 65 0.33 -24.37 -45.37
N THR A 66 0.93 -23.25 -44.89
CA THR A 66 1.48 -23.21 -43.53
C THR A 66 0.40 -23.24 -42.45
N ALA A 67 -0.71 -22.55 -42.69
CA ALA A 67 -1.84 -22.57 -41.74
C ALA A 67 -2.47 -23.97 -41.61
N GLU A 68 -2.67 -24.68 -42.73
CA GLU A 68 -3.15 -26.05 -42.72
C GLU A 68 -2.22 -27.01 -41.97
N LYS A 69 -0.89 -26.94 -42.23
CA LYS A 69 0.10 -27.73 -41.52
C LYS A 69 0.11 -27.47 -40.01
N LEU A 70 0.06 -26.20 -39.63
CA LEU A 70 0.00 -25.81 -38.21
C LEU A 70 -1.31 -26.30 -37.56
N ALA A 71 -2.44 -26.16 -38.25
CA ALA A 71 -3.73 -26.62 -37.73
C ALA A 71 -3.75 -28.13 -37.47
N ALA A 72 -3.18 -28.92 -38.38
CA ALA A 72 -3.06 -30.38 -38.21
C ALA A 72 -2.18 -30.75 -37.03
N LEU A 73 -1.01 -30.10 -36.88
CA LEU A 73 -0.09 -30.31 -35.74
C LEU A 73 -0.70 -29.88 -34.39
N TYR A 74 -1.43 -28.77 -34.35
CA TYR A 74 -2.16 -28.35 -33.16
C TYR A 74 -3.28 -29.31 -32.78
N ALA A 75 -4.03 -29.86 -33.78
CA ALA A 75 -5.08 -30.86 -33.53
C ALA A 75 -4.48 -32.17 -33.01
N GLU A 76 -3.37 -32.67 -33.58
CA GLU A 76 -2.67 -33.85 -33.10
C GLU A 76 -2.21 -33.66 -31.65
N ARG A 77 -1.59 -32.53 -31.37
CA ARG A 77 -1.11 -32.14 -30.00
C ARG A 77 -2.27 -32.15 -28.99
N ALA A 78 -3.37 -31.47 -29.32
CA ALA A 78 -4.53 -31.38 -28.44
C ALA A 78 -5.15 -32.79 -28.17
N ARG A 79 -5.25 -33.65 -29.17
CA ARG A 79 -5.72 -34.99 -29.00
C ARG A 79 -4.84 -35.81 -28.06
N MET A 80 -3.50 -35.79 -28.26
CA MET A 80 -2.56 -36.50 -27.40
C MET A 80 -2.62 -36.09 -25.95
N LEU A 81 -2.79 -34.78 -25.69
CA LEU A 81 -2.94 -34.27 -24.32
C LEU A 81 -4.26 -34.70 -23.71
N SER A 82 -5.38 -34.61 -24.48
CA SER A 82 -6.72 -34.97 -24.00
C SER A 82 -6.84 -36.47 -23.68
N GLU A 83 -6.18 -37.38 -24.45
CA GLU A 83 -6.10 -38.80 -24.16
C GLU A 83 -5.46 -39.12 -22.79
N ARG A 84 -4.70 -38.19 -22.23
CA ARG A 84 -4.08 -38.25 -20.90
C ARG A 84 -4.79 -37.38 -19.87
N GLY A 85 -5.94 -36.81 -20.17
CA GLY A 85 -6.69 -35.90 -19.29
C GLY A 85 -5.97 -34.57 -19.05
N MET A 86 -5.10 -34.15 -19.94
CA MET A 86 -4.33 -32.91 -19.88
C MET A 86 -4.84 -31.91 -20.94
N SER A 87 -4.59 -30.64 -20.67
CA SER A 87 -4.78 -29.54 -21.60
C SER A 87 -3.45 -28.78 -21.86
N MET A 88 -3.47 -27.88 -22.81
CA MET A 88 -2.31 -26.99 -23.03
C MET A 88 -2.01 -26.11 -21.82
N ASP A 89 -3.04 -25.66 -21.11
CA ASP A 89 -2.90 -24.79 -19.93
C ASP A 89 -2.17 -25.51 -18.80
N ASP A 90 -2.22 -26.84 -18.74
CA ASP A 90 -1.49 -27.62 -17.74
C ASP A 90 0.03 -27.54 -17.94
N LEU A 91 0.49 -27.24 -19.15
CA LEU A 91 1.90 -27.08 -19.48
C LEU A 91 2.40 -25.63 -19.38
N LEU A 92 1.50 -24.67 -19.15
CA LEU A 92 1.85 -23.25 -19.00
C LEU A 92 2.19 -22.88 -17.56
N PRO A 93 2.96 -21.82 -17.33
CA PRO A 93 3.19 -21.29 -16.00
C PRO A 93 1.90 -20.85 -15.33
N ARG A 94 1.71 -21.20 -14.06
CA ARG A 94 0.58 -20.76 -13.24
C ARG A 94 1.06 -19.63 -12.33
N TYR A 95 0.87 -18.40 -12.80
CA TYR A 95 1.26 -17.21 -12.06
C TYR A 95 0.29 -16.92 -10.91
N ALA A 96 0.81 -16.38 -9.79
CA ALA A 96 -0.01 -15.97 -8.66
C ALA A 96 -0.94 -14.79 -9.01
N CYS A 97 -0.53 -13.97 -9.97
CA CYS A 97 -1.37 -12.91 -10.54
C CYS A 97 -1.44 -13.05 -12.07
N GLU A 98 -2.58 -13.50 -12.56
CA GLU A 98 -2.81 -13.66 -14.00
C GLU A 98 -2.78 -12.34 -14.78
N LYS A 99 -3.18 -11.22 -14.15
CA LYS A 99 -3.24 -9.89 -14.80
C LYS A 99 -1.87 -9.35 -15.21
N CYS A 100 -0.82 -9.68 -14.48
CA CYS A 100 0.51 -9.18 -14.75
C CYS A 100 1.56 -10.30 -14.91
N SER A 101 1.16 -11.57 -14.88
CA SER A 101 2.06 -12.72 -14.96
C SER A 101 3.25 -12.58 -14.00
N ASP A 102 2.96 -12.15 -12.77
CA ASP A 102 3.94 -11.89 -11.70
C ASP A 102 5.08 -10.91 -12.09
N THR A 103 4.78 -9.91 -12.90
CA THR A 103 5.71 -8.80 -13.19
C THR A 103 5.49 -7.60 -12.27
N GLY A 104 4.29 -7.48 -11.70
CA GLY A 104 3.85 -6.30 -10.95
C GLY A 104 3.40 -5.13 -11.83
N TYR A 105 3.49 -5.24 -13.16
CA TYR A 105 3.08 -4.23 -14.14
C TYR A 105 2.10 -4.81 -15.15
N LEU A 106 1.14 -4.00 -15.56
CA LEU A 106 0.22 -4.30 -16.66
C LEU A 106 0.92 -4.04 -18.02
N GLU A 107 0.33 -4.52 -19.11
CA GLU A 107 0.86 -4.33 -20.48
C GLU A 107 1.03 -2.85 -20.86
N ASN A 108 0.20 -1.96 -20.34
CA ASN A 108 0.30 -0.51 -20.55
C ASN A 108 1.40 0.17 -19.70
N GLY A 109 2.18 -0.61 -18.93
CA GLY A 109 3.24 -0.10 -18.06
C GLY A 109 2.77 0.42 -16.69
N GLU A 110 1.47 0.42 -16.42
CA GLU A 110 0.94 0.79 -15.10
C GLU A 110 1.18 -0.30 -14.05
N LEU A 111 1.21 0.13 -12.78
CA LEU A 111 1.28 -0.82 -11.68
C LEU A 111 0.02 -1.69 -11.62
N CYS A 112 0.23 -2.99 -11.59
CA CYS A 112 -0.85 -3.95 -11.38
C CYS A 112 -1.52 -3.74 -10.00
N PRO A 113 -2.84 -4.00 -9.86
CA PRO A 113 -3.50 -3.94 -8.56
C PRO A 113 -2.81 -4.79 -7.47
N CYS A 114 -2.27 -5.97 -7.82
CA CYS A 114 -1.51 -6.79 -6.87
C CYS A 114 -0.22 -6.09 -6.36
N ALA A 115 0.44 -5.31 -7.22
CA ALA A 115 1.61 -4.53 -6.84
C ALA A 115 1.24 -3.33 -5.98
N ARG A 116 0.12 -2.67 -6.27
CA ARG A 116 -0.41 -1.59 -5.41
C ARG A 116 -0.72 -2.10 -4.00
N LEU A 117 -1.31 -3.30 -3.88
CA LEU A 117 -1.57 -3.94 -2.58
C LEU A 117 -0.29 -4.28 -1.81
N LYS A 118 0.74 -4.84 -2.47
CA LYS A 118 2.04 -5.12 -1.83
C LYS A 118 2.75 -3.84 -1.37
N LEU A 119 2.69 -2.76 -2.17
CA LEU A 119 3.22 -1.46 -1.80
C LEU A 119 2.48 -0.85 -0.61
N ALA A 120 1.14 -0.95 -0.58
CA ALA A 120 0.33 -0.52 0.55
C ALA A 120 0.70 -1.29 1.82
N GLY A 121 0.83 -2.63 1.74
CA GLY A 121 1.26 -3.47 2.87
C GLY A 121 2.62 -3.07 3.42
N ARG A 122 3.60 -2.77 2.54
CA ARG A 122 4.91 -2.27 2.96
C ARG A 122 4.84 -0.91 3.66
N LYS A 123 4.09 0.04 3.08
CA LYS A 123 3.85 1.35 3.69
C LYS A 123 3.20 1.20 5.05
N TYR A 124 2.26 0.26 5.18
CA TYR A 124 1.57 -0.05 6.42
C TYR A 124 2.53 -0.55 7.52
N SER A 125 3.33 -1.57 7.22
CA SER A 125 4.31 -2.13 8.19
C SER A 125 5.33 -1.10 8.68
N SER A 126 5.69 -0.12 7.85
CA SER A 126 6.62 0.94 8.21
C SER A 126 5.98 2.16 8.86
N SER A 127 4.65 2.25 8.85
CA SER A 127 3.93 3.44 9.32
C SER A 127 3.79 3.54 10.83
N GLY A 128 3.80 2.41 11.55
CA GLY A 128 3.52 2.33 12.99
C GLY A 128 2.02 2.33 13.33
N ILE A 129 1.13 2.17 12.35
CA ILE A 129 -0.33 2.12 12.52
C ILE A 129 -0.75 0.73 13.02
N SER A 130 -1.79 0.67 13.87
CA SER A 130 -2.37 -0.60 14.34
C SER A 130 -3.09 -1.35 13.21
N GLU A 131 -2.81 -2.65 13.08
CA GLU A 131 -3.49 -3.53 12.12
C GLU A 131 -4.99 -3.67 12.39
N ASN A 132 -5.41 -3.42 13.62
CA ASN A 132 -6.80 -3.53 14.06
C ASN A 132 -7.61 -2.23 13.84
N ALA A 133 -6.99 -1.15 13.38
CA ALA A 133 -7.69 0.09 13.08
C ALA A 133 -8.35 0.04 11.69
N GLY A 134 -9.41 0.83 11.51
CA GLY A 134 -10.14 1.00 10.26
C GLY A 134 -11.57 1.43 10.52
N PHE A 135 -12.12 2.30 9.68
CA PHE A 135 -13.50 2.74 9.82
C PHE A 135 -14.50 1.59 9.61
N ASP A 136 -14.12 0.57 8.83
CA ASP A 136 -14.84 -0.70 8.64
C ASP A 136 -14.88 -1.58 9.91
N ARG A 137 -14.03 -1.27 10.88
CA ARG A 137 -13.93 -1.98 12.17
C ARG A 137 -14.48 -1.18 13.35
N PHE A 138 -15.20 -0.09 13.08
CA PHE A 138 -15.84 0.69 14.12
C PHE A 138 -16.90 -0.15 14.83
N ASN A 139 -16.61 -0.53 16.08
CA ASN A 139 -17.50 -1.40 16.86
C ASN A 139 -18.44 -0.55 17.72
N GLU A 140 -19.71 -0.52 17.36
CA GLU A 140 -20.74 0.22 18.09
C GLU A 140 -21.15 -0.45 19.42
N SER A 141 -20.94 -1.76 19.56
CA SER A 141 -21.40 -2.51 20.74
C SER A 141 -20.64 -2.19 22.03
N ILE A 142 -19.47 -1.53 21.92
CA ILE A 142 -18.69 -1.11 23.10
C ILE A 142 -19.28 0.12 23.80
N PHE A 143 -20.20 0.84 23.15
CA PHE A 143 -20.79 2.07 23.68
C PHE A 143 -22.02 1.74 24.54
N LYS A 144 -21.92 2.02 25.84
CA LYS A 144 -23.05 1.87 26.80
C LYS A 144 -23.99 3.10 26.77
N ASP A 145 -23.50 4.26 26.33
CA ASP A 145 -24.24 5.52 26.22
C ASP A 145 -24.57 5.83 24.76
N PRO A 146 -25.85 5.88 24.37
CA PRO A 146 -26.26 6.19 23.00
C PRO A 146 -25.83 7.57 22.52
N GLU A 147 -25.75 8.56 23.39
CA GLU A 147 -25.32 9.91 23.04
C GLU A 147 -23.81 9.96 22.81
N GLN A 148 -23.04 9.19 23.54
CA GLN A 148 -21.61 9.02 23.29
C GLN A 148 -21.38 8.31 21.94
N LEU A 149 -22.12 7.24 21.66
CA LEU A 149 -22.07 6.54 20.37
C LEU A 149 -22.35 7.51 19.20
N LYS A 150 -23.46 8.28 19.29
CA LYS A 150 -23.84 9.24 18.25
C LYS A 150 -22.74 10.28 17.98
N ARG A 151 -22.14 10.84 19.04
CA ARG A 151 -21.03 11.80 18.93
C ARG A 151 -19.78 11.17 18.34
N THR A 152 -19.42 9.96 18.78
CA THR A 152 -18.21 9.28 18.29
C THR A 152 -18.39 8.80 16.85
N ARG A 153 -19.59 8.34 16.46
CA ARG A 153 -19.92 8.02 15.07
C ARG A 153 -19.77 9.26 14.18
N ARG A 154 -20.28 10.41 14.60
CA ARG A 154 -20.10 11.66 13.86
C ARG A 154 -18.64 12.06 13.73
N ALA A 155 -17.84 11.87 14.78
CA ALA A 155 -16.40 12.09 14.72
C ALA A 155 -15.70 11.12 13.74
N ALA A 156 -16.09 9.83 13.72
CA ALA A 156 -15.60 8.86 12.78
C ALA A 156 -15.94 9.21 11.32
N GLU A 157 -17.16 9.69 11.05
CA GLU A 157 -17.57 10.18 9.72
C GLU A 157 -16.70 11.35 9.26
N ILE A 158 -16.46 12.34 10.14
CA ILE A 158 -15.58 13.48 9.82
C ILE A 158 -14.14 13.01 9.56
N CYS A 159 -13.64 12.08 10.35
CA CYS A 159 -12.31 11.49 10.15
C CYS A 159 -12.22 10.71 8.82
N ALA A 160 -13.27 9.98 8.43
CA ALA A 160 -13.34 9.28 7.16
C ALA A 160 -13.35 10.28 5.98
N GLN A 161 -14.20 11.31 6.05
CA GLN A 161 -14.23 12.39 5.05
C GLN A 161 -12.89 13.12 4.95
N TYR A 162 -12.21 13.38 6.08
CA TYR A 162 -10.87 13.95 6.08
C TYR A 162 -9.87 13.07 5.33
N ALA A 163 -9.87 11.75 5.59
CA ALA A 163 -9.00 10.80 4.92
C ALA A 163 -9.33 10.66 3.41
N GLU A 164 -10.60 10.76 3.03
CA GLU A 164 -11.06 10.74 1.63
C GLU A 164 -10.64 11.99 0.86
N ASN A 165 -10.61 13.15 1.51
CA ASN A 165 -10.28 14.44 0.90
C ASN A 165 -8.83 14.87 1.19
N LEU A 166 -7.96 13.92 1.51
CA LEU A 166 -6.56 14.17 1.78
C LEU A 166 -5.82 14.48 0.47
N GLU A 167 -5.60 15.75 0.18
CA GLU A 167 -4.87 16.23 -0.99
C GLU A 167 -3.55 16.86 -0.60
N ILE A 168 -2.50 16.59 -1.37
CA ILE A 168 -1.19 17.22 -1.20
C ILE A 168 -1.30 18.69 -1.64
N GLY A 169 -0.83 19.60 -0.79
CA GLY A 169 -0.86 21.04 -1.03
C GLY A 169 -2.13 21.77 -0.56
N GLY A 170 -3.20 21.03 -0.26
CA GLY A 170 -4.45 21.57 0.33
C GLY A 170 -4.79 21.01 1.70
N ALA A 171 -3.99 20.10 2.20
CA ALA A 171 -4.27 19.34 3.41
C ALA A 171 -4.22 20.24 4.65
N LYS A 172 -5.32 20.22 5.37
CA LYS A 172 -5.42 20.88 6.68
C LYS A 172 -5.04 19.88 7.77
N GLY A 173 -4.55 20.38 8.87
CA GLY A 173 -4.30 19.56 10.05
C GLY A 173 -5.63 19.15 10.72
N LEU A 174 -5.60 18.03 11.44
CA LEU A 174 -6.71 17.56 12.27
C LEU A 174 -6.24 17.34 13.70
N LEU A 175 -6.92 17.95 14.67
CA LEU A 175 -6.64 17.80 16.08
C LEU A 175 -7.76 16.98 16.74
N LEU A 176 -7.43 15.80 17.27
CA LEU A 176 -8.32 14.94 18.04
C LEU A 176 -8.08 15.16 19.53
N MET A 177 -9.04 15.74 20.22
CA MET A 177 -8.97 16.08 21.65
C MET A 177 -9.93 15.23 22.48
N GLY A 178 -9.62 15.04 23.74
CA GLY A 178 -10.52 14.39 24.70
C GLY A 178 -9.76 13.48 25.66
N GLU A 179 -10.41 13.05 26.73
CA GLU A 179 -9.85 12.21 27.76
C GLU A 179 -9.36 10.86 27.23
N THR A 180 -8.61 10.15 28.05
CA THR A 180 -8.11 8.80 27.74
C THR A 180 -9.28 7.82 27.51
N GLY A 181 -9.08 6.84 26.60
CA GLY A 181 -10.08 5.78 26.35
C GLY A 181 -11.24 6.15 25.44
N LEU A 182 -11.26 7.35 24.84
CA LEU A 182 -12.35 7.80 23.96
C LEU A 182 -12.20 7.42 22.49
N GLY A 183 -11.16 6.64 22.12
CA GLY A 183 -10.98 6.15 20.75
C GLY A 183 -10.18 7.08 19.82
N LYS A 184 -9.48 8.11 20.33
CA LYS A 184 -8.65 9.02 19.52
C LYS A 184 -7.63 8.29 18.65
N THR A 185 -6.83 7.41 19.25
CA THR A 185 -5.82 6.59 18.58
C THR A 185 -6.45 5.70 17.50
N PHE A 186 -7.62 5.10 17.77
CA PHE A 186 -8.34 4.29 16.80
C PHE A 186 -8.77 5.13 15.57
N LEU A 187 -9.34 6.31 15.77
CA LEU A 187 -9.73 7.21 14.69
C LEU A 187 -8.52 7.70 13.90
N MET A 188 -7.44 8.07 14.59
CA MET A 188 -6.17 8.47 13.96
C MET A 188 -5.58 7.35 13.10
N ASP A 189 -5.50 6.14 13.63
CA ASP A 189 -4.99 4.98 12.91
C ASP A 189 -5.89 4.60 11.73
N SER A 190 -7.21 4.79 11.86
CA SER A 190 -8.17 4.58 10.76
C SER A 190 -7.96 5.59 9.62
N ILE A 191 -7.68 6.85 9.93
CA ILE A 191 -7.28 7.87 8.93
C ILE A 191 -6.00 7.42 8.22
N GLY A 192 -4.98 7.01 8.98
CA GLY A 192 -3.71 6.56 8.42
C GLY A 192 -3.86 5.34 7.51
N ARG A 193 -4.68 4.35 7.92
CA ARG A 193 -4.97 3.17 7.09
C ARG A 193 -5.64 3.55 5.78
N GLU A 194 -6.64 4.43 5.83
CA GLU A 194 -7.32 4.90 4.62
C GLU A 194 -6.37 5.68 3.69
N ALA A 195 -5.52 6.55 4.26
CA ALA A 195 -4.50 7.26 3.51
C ALA A 195 -3.52 6.29 2.80
N ILE A 196 -3.05 5.24 3.50
CA ILE A 196 -2.19 4.21 2.88
C ILE A 196 -2.92 3.48 1.75
N ARG A 197 -4.20 3.12 1.96
CA ARG A 197 -5.03 2.45 0.94
C ARG A 197 -5.13 3.30 -0.34
N ARG A 198 -5.16 4.62 -0.19
CA ARG A 198 -5.18 5.60 -1.29
C ARG A 198 -3.79 5.88 -1.88
N GLY A 199 -2.75 5.30 -1.33
CA GLY A 199 -1.38 5.39 -1.87
C GLY A 199 -0.48 6.40 -1.18
N TYR A 200 -0.97 7.16 -0.18
CA TYR A 200 -0.15 8.11 0.56
C TYR A 200 0.90 7.43 1.44
N SER A 201 2.02 8.10 1.63
CA SER A 201 3.01 7.71 2.63
C SER A 201 2.59 8.24 4.01
N VAL A 202 2.56 7.35 5.00
CA VAL A 202 2.12 7.68 6.36
C VAL A 202 3.23 7.34 7.35
N LYS A 203 3.46 8.22 8.32
CA LYS A 203 4.35 7.98 9.45
C LYS A 203 3.64 8.33 10.74
N LYS A 204 3.70 7.41 11.72
CA LYS A 204 3.16 7.64 13.05
C LYS A 204 4.30 7.73 14.06
N TYR A 205 4.19 8.70 14.96
CA TYR A 205 4.97 8.81 16.19
C TYR A 205 4.01 8.98 17.36
N THR A 206 4.35 8.43 18.51
CA THR A 206 3.89 9.03 19.77
C THR A 206 4.72 10.27 20.04
N ALA A 207 4.17 11.25 20.74
CA ALA A 207 4.93 12.45 21.10
C ALA A 207 6.21 12.09 21.86
N TYR A 208 6.13 11.11 22.78
CA TYR A 208 7.30 10.57 23.47
C TYR A 208 8.39 10.07 22.52
N ASN A 209 8.04 9.19 21.56
CA ASN A 209 9.00 8.61 20.63
C ASN A 209 9.63 9.65 19.69
N LEU A 210 8.86 10.65 19.31
CA LEU A 210 9.36 11.76 18.50
C LEU A 210 10.44 12.55 19.24
N ILE A 211 10.17 12.91 20.50
CA ILE A 211 11.12 13.68 21.32
C ILE A 211 12.34 12.82 21.69
N ASP A 212 12.17 11.55 22.01
CA ASP A 212 13.28 10.62 22.25
C ASP A 212 14.18 10.48 21.00
N ALA A 213 13.62 10.39 19.82
CA ALA A 213 14.38 10.36 18.56
C ALA A 213 15.16 11.67 18.33
N ALA A 214 14.53 12.82 18.57
CA ALA A 214 15.19 14.12 18.48
C ALA A 214 16.34 14.25 19.48
N LEU A 215 16.12 13.85 20.73
CA LEU A 215 17.13 13.88 21.77
C LEU A 215 18.34 12.97 21.45
N ARG A 216 18.08 11.77 20.93
CA ARG A 216 19.14 10.86 20.47
C ARG A 216 19.96 11.47 19.34
N ALA A 217 19.31 12.11 18.38
CA ALA A 217 19.98 12.77 17.27
C ALA A 217 20.92 13.89 17.76
N VAL A 218 20.43 14.74 18.68
CA VAL A 218 21.24 15.79 19.29
C VAL A 218 22.46 15.20 20.02
N ARG A 219 22.29 14.17 20.84
CA ARG A 219 23.38 13.53 21.60
C ARG A 219 24.43 12.84 20.73
N ARG A 220 24.03 12.33 19.58
CA ARG A 220 24.89 11.58 18.65
C ARG A 220 25.43 12.43 17.50
N HIS A 221 25.04 13.71 17.43
CA HIS A 221 25.32 14.60 16.29
C HIS A 221 24.82 13.97 14.94
N GLU A 222 23.71 13.26 14.98
CA GLU A 222 23.04 12.64 13.83
C GLU A 222 21.89 13.52 13.33
N ALA A 223 21.37 13.21 12.13
CA ALA A 223 20.16 13.86 11.63
C ALA A 223 18.97 13.54 12.54
N GLY A 224 18.13 14.54 12.80
CA GLY A 224 16.91 14.41 13.59
C GLY A 224 15.85 13.54 12.92
N PRO A 225 14.69 13.32 13.58
CA PRO A 225 13.59 12.58 13.00
C PRO A 225 13.12 13.24 11.71
N GLU A 226 12.83 12.43 10.70
CA GLU A 226 12.34 12.93 9.42
C GLU A 226 10.88 13.39 9.57
N LEU A 227 10.67 14.70 9.66
CA LEU A 227 9.36 15.30 9.90
C LEU A 227 8.56 15.53 8.63
N THR A 228 9.24 15.73 7.49
CA THR A 228 8.62 16.14 6.23
C THR A 228 8.61 15.06 5.15
N GLY A 229 9.19 13.88 5.38
CA GLY A 229 9.27 12.81 4.39
C GLY A 229 7.91 12.19 4.04
N ALA A 230 7.07 11.94 5.04
CA ALA A 230 5.75 11.36 4.82
C ALA A 230 4.72 12.43 4.41
N GLU A 231 3.76 12.04 3.55
CA GLU A 231 2.65 12.91 3.13
C GLU A 231 1.66 13.16 4.27
N LEU A 232 1.43 12.15 5.11
CA LEU A 232 0.62 12.25 6.34
C LEU A 232 1.47 11.88 7.57
N LEU A 233 1.54 12.79 8.53
CA LEU A 233 2.09 12.54 9.86
C LEU A 233 0.97 12.34 10.87
N LEU A 234 1.07 11.29 11.67
CA LEU A 234 0.22 11.01 12.81
C LEU A 234 1.05 11.20 14.09
N LEU A 235 0.67 12.16 14.92
CA LEU A 235 1.31 12.45 16.21
C LEU A 235 0.36 12.11 17.34
N ASP A 236 0.58 10.96 17.96
CA ASP A 236 -0.29 10.41 19.01
C ASP A 236 0.19 10.81 20.40
N ASP A 237 -0.75 10.91 21.33
CA ASP A 237 -0.53 11.17 22.75
C ASP A 237 0.29 12.45 23.05
N LEU A 238 0.02 13.54 22.29
CA LEU A 238 0.62 14.84 22.57
C LEU A 238 0.26 15.27 24.02
N GLY A 239 1.27 15.57 24.82
CA GLY A 239 1.14 15.90 26.24
C GLY A 239 1.76 14.86 27.18
N THR A 240 2.25 13.74 26.66
CA THR A 240 2.87 12.66 27.44
C THR A 240 4.41 12.66 27.37
N GLU A 241 4.97 13.44 26.45
CA GLU A 241 6.40 13.54 26.25
C GLU A 241 7.09 14.36 27.34
N PRO A 242 8.39 14.08 27.62
CA PRO A 242 9.16 14.88 28.58
C PRO A 242 9.44 16.29 28.02
N MET A 243 9.28 17.30 28.85
CA MET A 243 9.59 18.67 28.51
C MET A 243 11.09 18.96 28.68
N ILE A 244 11.85 18.75 27.61
CA ILE A 244 13.32 18.93 27.59
C ILE A 244 13.63 20.30 26.97
N PRO A 245 14.28 21.22 27.73
CA PRO A 245 14.63 22.53 27.22
C PRO A 245 15.50 22.48 25.96
N GLY A 246 15.15 23.27 24.93
CA GLY A 246 15.87 23.34 23.66
C GLY A 246 15.62 22.12 22.74
N VAL A 247 14.73 21.17 23.11
CA VAL A 247 14.42 19.99 22.29
C VAL A 247 12.93 19.86 22.04
N THR A 248 12.12 19.80 23.10
CA THR A 248 10.70 19.40 22.95
C THR A 248 9.89 20.44 22.17
N ILE A 249 9.92 21.69 22.59
CA ILE A 249 9.16 22.76 21.94
C ILE A 249 9.65 23.00 20.53
N GLU A 250 10.95 23.00 20.30
CA GLU A 250 11.56 23.20 19.00
C GLU A 250 11.21 22.08 18.02
N THR A 251 11.28 20.83 18.48
CA THR A 251 10.93 19.67 17.65
C THR A 251 9.44 19.66 17.29
N LEU A 252 8.55 19.90 18.25
CA LEU A 252 7.11 19.96 18.00
C LEU A 252 6.74 21.14 17.09
N PHE A 253 7.35 22.30 17.33
CA PHE A 253 7.14 23.47 16.49
C PHE A 253 7.62 23.20 15.05
N ALA A 254 8.81 22.62 14.88
CA ALA A 254 9.33 22.24 13.56
C ALA A 254 8.38 21.25 12.87
N ALA A 255 7.93 20.19 13.58
CA ALA A 255 7.00 19.20 13.04
C ALA A 255 5.70 19.82 12.51
N ILE A 256 5.13 20.77 13.25
CA ILE A 256 3.87 21.42 12.86
C ILE A 256 4.12 22.46 11.76
N ASN A 257 5.08 23.36 11.97
CA ASN A 257 5.32 24.51 11.11
C ASN A 257 5.88 24.14 9.74
N GLU A 258 6.91 23.28 9.68
CA GLU A 258 7.53 22.86 8.41
C GLU A 258 6.54 22.08 7.55
N ARG A 259 5.71 21.24 8.17
CA ARG A 259 4.70 20.50 7.45
C ARG A 259 3.58 21.39 6.91
N GLN A 260 3.15 22.40 7.68
CA GLN A 260 2.21 23.42 7.18
C GLN A 260 2.79 24.15 5.96
N PHE A 261 4.04 24.60 6.01
CA PHE A 261 4.71 25.26 4.88
C PHE A 261 4.85 24.32 3.67
N ALA A 262 5.10 23.04 3.92
CA ALA A 262 5.19 22.03 2.85
C ALA A 262 3.83 21.58 2.32
N GLY A 263 2.72 22.09 2.85
CA GLY A 263 1.35 21.67 2.49
C GLY A 263 1.04 20.21 2.83
N LYS A 264 1.73 19.62 3.82
CA LYS A 264 1.60 18.21 4.20
C LYS A 264 0.64 18.03 5.36
N ALA A 265 -0.16 16.97 5.27
CA ALA A 265 -1.18 16.66 6.26
C ALA A 265 -0.61 16.21 7.60
N THR A 266 -1.22 16.67 8.71
CA THR A 266 -0.83 16.28 10.06
C THR A 266 -2.07 16.03 10.92
N VAL A 267 -2.16 14.84 11.53
CA VAL A 267 -3.20 14.51 12.52
C VAL A 267 -2.54 14.40 13.89
N ILE A 268 -3.08 15.11 14.86
CA ILE A 268 -2.57 15.14 16.23
C ILE A 268 -3.65 14.65 17.17
N ALA A 269 -3.33 13.73 18.09
CA ALA A 269 -4.20 13.33 19.18
C ALA A 269 -3.62 13.77 20.52
N THR A 270 -4.48 14.29 21.40
CA THR A 270 -4.08 14.77 22.73
C THR A 270 -5.18 14.53 23.76
N ASN A 271 -4.77 14.32 24.99
CA ASN A 271 -5.66 14.30 26.16
C ASN A 271 -5.80 15.70 26.79
N LEU A 272 -4.96 16.64 26.38
CA LEU A 272 -4.96 17.98 26.95
C LEU A 272 -6.13 18.83 26.46
N THR A 273 -6.62 19.67 27.35
CA THR A 273 -7.56 20.75 27.02
C THR A 273 -6.85 21.89 26.28
N LYS A 274 -7.58 22.81 25.69
CA LYS A 274 -7.02 24.01 25.04
C LYS A 274 -6.13 24.82 25.99
N ASN A 275 -6.57 24.99 27.26
CA ASN A 275 -5.82 25.76 28.26
C ASN A 275 -4.52 25.06 28.64
N GLU A 276 -4.55 23.73 28.80
CA GLU A 276 -3.35 22.94 29.11
C GLU A 276 -2.36 22.96 27.93
N LEU A 277 -2.84 22.88 26.68
CA LEU A 277 -2.01 23.01 25.49
C LEU A 277 -1.32 24.39 25.43
N PHE A 278 -2.04 25.46 25.72
CA PHE A 278 -1.46 26.79 25.79
C PHE A 278 -0.41 26.92 26.90
N THR A 279 -0.73 26.40 28.10
CA THR A 279 0.18 26.46 29.26
C THR A 279 1.45 25.64 29.01
N GLN A 280 1.33 24.45 28.42
CA GLN A 280 2.46 23.52 28.25
C GLN A 280 3.34 23.88 27.06
N TYR A 281 2.78 24.32 25.94
CA TYR A 281 3.53 24.52 24.68
C TYR A 281 3.67 26.00 24.26
N GLY A 282 3.00 26.89 24.96
CA GLY A 282 3.07 28.33 24.69
C GLY A 282 2.30 28.78 23.45
N GLU A 283 2.30 30.07 23.24
CA GLU A 283 1.54 30.74 22.18
C GLU A 283 1.94 30.29 20.77
N ARG A 284 3.21 30.02 20.53
CA ARG A 284 3.72 29.67 19.18
C ARG A 284 3.10 28.37 18.63
N ILE A 285 3.04 27.32 19.42
CA ILE A 285 2.41 26.05 19.00
C ILE A 285 0.90 26.21 19.04
N PHE A 286 0.36 26.82 20.09
CA PHE A 286 -1.08 27.00 20.25
C PHE A 286 -1.70 27.77 19.06
N SER A 287 -1.08 28.88 18.62
CA SER A 287 -1.57 29.65 17.49
C SER A 287 -1.55 28.85 16.18
N ARG A 288 -0.58 27.99 15.97
CA ARG A 288 -0.55 27.09 14.79
C ARG A 288 -1.70 26.10 14.79
N LEU A 289 -2.07 25.57 15.96
CA LEU A 289 -3.13 24.58 16.10
C LEU A 289 -4.54 25.17 16.09
N PHE A 290 -4.71 26.42 16.57
CA PHE A 290 -6.06 26.98 16.79
C PHE A 290 -6.34 28.31 16.10
N ALA A 291 -5.37 29.17 15.87
CA ALA A 291 -5.57 30.46 15.23
C ALA A 291 -5.47 30.38 13.70
N SER A 292 -4.78 29.41 13.16
CA SER A 292 -4.74 29.17 11.72
C SER A 292 -6.00 28.44 11.25
N ARG A 293 -6.47 28.74 10.04
CA ARG A 293 -7.55 27.97 9.40
C ARG A 293 -7.08 26.60 8.90
N GLU A 294 -5.84 26.23 9.22
CA GLU A 294 -5.17 25.02 8.74
C GLU A 294 -5.58 23.77 9.51
N TYR A 295 -5.97 23.91 10.80
CA TYR A 295 -6.37 22.79 11.64
C TYR A 295 -7.87 22.82 11.96
N ALA A 296 -8.54 21.69 11.74
CA ALA A 296 -9.83 21.39 12.32
C ALA A 296 -9.64 20.67 13.66
N ALA A 297 -10.49 20.95 14.65
CA ALA A 297 -10.42 20.29 15.96
C ALA A 297 -11.72 19.52 16.22
N ILE A 298 -11.57 18.24 16.60
CA ILE A 298 -12.67 17.38 17.05
C ILE A 298 -12.43 17.06 18.53
N THR A 299 -13.44 17.34 19.36
CA THR A 299 -13.38 16.99 20.79
C THR A 299 -14.30 15.81 21.07
N LEU A 300 -13.70 14.67 21.45
CA LEU A 300 -14.42 13.49 21.92
C LEU A 300 -14.78 13.66 23.41
N ARG A 301 -16.01 13.26 23.77
CA ARG A 301 -16.52 13.35 25.14
C ARG A 301 -17.29 12.09 25.48
N GLY A 302 -17.13 11.61 26.71
CA GLY A 302 -17.84 10.43 27.21
C GLY A 302 -17.05 9.69 28.28
N LYS A 303 -17.44 8.45 28.52
CA LYS A 303 -16.75 7.55 29.44
C LYS A 303 -15.66 6.75 28.72
N ASP A 304 -14.67 6.28 29.45
CA ASP A 304 -13.63 5.39 28.89
C ASP A 304 -14.28 4.12 28.31
N LEU A 305 -14.00 3.84 27.03
CA LEU A 305 -14.57 2.71 26.28
C LEU A 305 -13.88 1.37 26.57
N ARG A 306 -12.82 1.38 27.39
CA ARG A 306 -12.06 0.19 27.79
C ARG A 306 -12.57 -0.46 29.06
N MET A 307 -13.55 0.18 29.77
CA MET A 307 -14.11 -0.28 31.04
C MET A 307 -15.44 -0.99 30.86
#